data_b5ed16bc9929997ac4f48a250a38b8ba
#
_entry.id   b5ed16bc9929997ac4f48a250a38b8ba
#
_cell.length_a   1.000
_cell.length_b   1.000
_cell.length_c   1.000
_cell.angle_alpha   90.00
_cell.angle_beta   90.00
_cell.angle_gamma   90.00
#
_symmetry.space_group_name_H-M   'P 1'
#
loop_
_entity.id
_entity.type
_entity.pdbx_description
1 polymer ?
#
loop_
_entity_poly.entity_id
_entity_poly.type
_entity_poly.pdbx_seq_one_letter_code
_entity_poly.pdbx_strand_id
1 'polypeptide(L)'
;MFARKGPKFNADKCKVQLKMLGARFKLLLQKKTNLAKQQKREVALLLRADKEANARILVEHIIREDYTLESYELLRQHGDLILARFNVIVVEQEALSLSLSLSLSLSL
;
A
#
# COMPACT_ATOMS: atom_id res chain seq x y z
N MET A 1 -23.92 0.55 31.99
CA MET A 1 -23.79 0.53 30.55
C MET A 1 -22.35 0.60 30.12
N PHE A 2 -21.97 -0.41 29.45
CA PHE A 2 -20.56 -0.59 29.09
C PHE A 2 -20.29 0.06 27.77
N ALA A 3 -19.67 1.25 27.79
CA ALA A 3 -19.06 1.80 26.59
C ALA A 3 -17.96 0.85 26.15
N ARG A 4 -18.13 0.22 25.00
CA ARG A 4 -17.06 -0.53 24.39
C ARG A 4 -15.92 0.44 24.14
N LYS A 5 -14.85 0.31 24.92
CA LYS A 5 -13.60 0.97 24.60
C LYS A 5 -13.14 0.33 23.28
N GLY A 6 -13.15 1.10 22.19
CA GLY A 6 -12.53 0.70 20.97
C GLY A 6 -11.04 0.39 21.18
N PRO A 7 -10.39 -0.34 20.26
CA PRO A 7 -8.98 -0.61 20.38
C PRO A 7 -8.21 0.70 20.50
N LYS A 8 -7.39 0.82 21.53
CA LYS A 8 -6.53 1.98 21.71
C LYS A 8 -5.49 2.01 20.59
N PHE A 9 -5.29 3.17 19.99
CA PHE A 9 -4.22 3.38 19.04
C PHE A 9 -2.87 3.14 19.72
N ASN A 10 -2.10 2.22 19.19
CA ASN A 10 -0.75 1.92 19.65
C ASN A 10 0.24 2.42 18.61
N ALA A 11 0.92 3.52 18.92
CA ALA A 11 1.86 4.18 18.01
C ALA A 11 3.01 3.25 17.61
N ASP A 12 3.58 2.52 18.55
CA ASP A 12 4.71 1.63 18.27
C ASP A 12 4.33 0.48 17.33
N LYS A 13 3.18 -0.13 17.55
CA LYS A 13 2.66 -1.17 16.66
C LYS A 13 2.38 -0.63 15.26
N CYS A 14 1.76 0.54 15.17
CA CYS A 14 1.47 1.18 13.90
C CYS A 14 2.76 1.46 13.11
N LYS A 15 3.77 2.00 13.77
CA LYS A 15 5.08 2.27 13.17
C LYS A 15 5.74 1.02 12.62
N VAL A 16 5.72 -0.08 13.40
CA VAL A 16 6.25 -1.38 12.97
C VAL A 16 5.49 -1.92 11.78
N GLN A 17 4.16 -1.83 11.79
CA GLN A 17 3.33 -2.29 10.68
C GLN A 17 3.60 -1.49 9.39
N LEU A 18 3.81 -0.18 9.49
CA LEU A 18 4.18 0.66 8.34
C LEU A 18 5.54 0.28 7.75
N LYS A 19 6.52 0.00 8.60
CA LYS A 19 7.83 -0.49 8.16
C LYS A 19 7.72 -1.85 7.45
N MET A 20 6.93 -2.76 8.00
CA MET A 20 6.66 -4.07 7.39
C MET A 20 5.94 -3.93 6.06
N LEU A 21 4.99 -3.02 5.97
CA LEU A 21 4.27 -2.71 4.73
C LEU A 21 5.25 -2.29 3.63
N GLY A 22 6.15 -1.37 3.92
CA GLY A 22 7.17 -0.91 2.98
C GLY A 22 8.05 -2.05 2.49
N ALA A 23 8.54 -2.90 3.39
CA ALA A 23 9.36 -4.06 3.04
C ALA A 23 8.60 -5.07 2.17
N ARG A 24 7.35 -5.35 2.50
CA ARG A 24 6.49 -6.27 1.73
C ARG A 24 6.19 -5.74 0.33
N PHE A 25 5.87 -4.46 0.21
CA PHE A 25 5.66 -3.83 -1.11
C PHE A 25 6.92 -3.88 -1.96
N LYS A 26 8.08 -3.63 -1.39
CA LYS A 26 9.35 -3.72 -2.11
C LYS A 26 9.56 -5.10 -2.72
N LEU A 27 9.36 -6.15 -1.94
CA LEU A 27 9.48 -7.54 -2.42
C LEU A 27 8.44 -7.87 -3.48
N LEU A 28 7.20 -7.44 -3.27
CA LEU A 28 6.10 -7.67 -4.21
C LEU A 28 6.36 -6.98 -5.55
N LEU A 29 6.85 -5.74 -5.52
CA LEU A 29 7.20 -4.98 -6.72
C LEU A 29 8.33 -5.65 -7.49
N GLN A 30 9.37 -6.14 -6.82
CA GLN A 30 10.46 -6.87 -7.47
C GLN A 30 9.95 -8.15 -8.14
N LYS A 31 9.13 -8.91 -7.45
CA LYS A 31 8.54 -10.15 -7.97
C LYS A 31 7.68 -9.88 -9.21
N LYS A 32 6.81 -8.89 -9.14
CA LYS A 32 5.91 -8.51 -10.24
C LYS A 32 6.66 -7.94 -11.43
N THR A 33 7.70 -7.16 -11.20
CA THR A 33 8.56 -6.62 -12.27
C THR A 33 9.27 -7.76 -13.01
N ASN A 34 9.80 -8.74 -12.30
CA ASN A 34 10.45 -9.90 -12.91
C ASN A 34 9.45 -10.73 -13.72
N LEU A 35 8.25 -10.94 -13.20
CA LEU A 35 7.18 -11.64 -13.90
C LEU A 35 6.79 -10.91 -15.19
N ALA A 36 6.67 -9.59 -15.14
CA ALA A 36 6.37 -8.76 -16.31
C ALA A 36 7.44 -8.91 -17.40
N LYS A 37 8.71 -8.96 -17.02
CA LYS A 37 9.81 -9.20 -17.98
C LYS A 37 9.69 -10.56 -18.65
N GLN A 38 9.33 -11.62 -17.90
CA GLN A 38 9.12 -12.96 -18.46
C GLN A 38 7.94 -12.97 -19.44
N GLN A 39 6.84 -12.33 -19.08
CA GLN A 39 5.66 -12.24 -19.94
C GLN A 39 5.94 -11.48 -21.25
N LYS A 40 6.74 -10.41 -21.19
CA LYS A 40 7.18 -9.69 -22.39
C LYS A 40 8.03 -10.58 -23.32
N ARG A 41 8.87 -11.45 -22.76
CA ARG A 41 9.62 -12.43 -23.55
C ARG A 41 8.69 -13.47 -24.20
N GLU A 42 7.66 -13.91 -23.47
CA GLU A 42 6.66 -14.83 -24.01
C GLU A 42 5.89 -14.21 -25.20
N VAL A 43 5.55 -12.92 -25.10
CA VAL A 43 4.94 -12.19 -26.22
C VAL A 43 5.84 -12.25 -27.46
N ALA A 44 7.14 -12.00 -27.29
CA ALA A 44 8.09 -12.05 -28.39
C ALA A 44 8.16 -13.46 -29.03
N LEU A 45 8.13 -14.49 -28.20
CA LEU A 45 8.12 -15.89 -28.68
C LEU A 45 6.83 -16.23 -29.41
N LEU A 46 5.68 -15.77 -28.92
CA LEU A 46 4.39 -15.98 -29.58
C LEU A 46 4.33 -15.29 -30.96
N LEU A 47 4.87 -14.09 -31.06
CA LEU A 47 4.95 -13.37 -32.33
C LEU A 47 5.87 -14.06 -33.32
N ARG A 48 6.98 -14.63 -32.88
CA ARG A 48 7.87 -15.43 -33.74
C ARG A 48 7.20 -16.72 -34.26
N ALA A 49 6.29 -17.28 -33.48
CA ALA A 49 5.54 -18.48 -33.83
C ALA A 49 4.25 -18.18 -34.62
N ASP A 50 4.05 -16.94 -35.08
CA ASP A 50 2.86 -16.46 -35.80
C ASP A 50 1.55 -16.62 -35.02
N LYS A 51 1.63 -16.64 -33.68
CA LYS A 51 0.46 -16.71 -32.79
C LYS A 51 0.05 -15.31 -32.32
N GLU A 52 -0.29 -14.46 -33.30
CA GLU A 52 -0.60 -13.05 -33.01
C GLU A 52 -1.79 -12.87 -32.07
N ALA A 53 -2.86 -13.66 -32.25
CA ALA A 53 -4.04 -13.57 -31.39
C ALA A 53 -3.72 -13.86 -29.91
N ASN A 54 -2.91 -14.89 -29.66
CA ASN A 54 -2.47 -15.23 -28.32
C ASN A 54 -1.54 -14.15 -27.73
N ALA A 55 -0.67 -13.58 -28.56
CA ALA A 55 0.21 -12.49 -28.16
C ALA A 55 -0.58 -11.25 -27.73
N ARG A 56 -1.65 -10.89 -28.44
CA ARG A 56 -2.51 -9.76 -28.10
C ARG A 56 -3.20 -9.95 -26.75
N ILE A 57 -3.72 -11.13 -26.48
CA ILE A 57 -4.35 -11.44 -25.19
C ILE A 57 -3.35 -11.28 -24.06
N LEU A 58 -2.13 -11.78 -24.25
CA LEU A 58 -1.07 -11.67 -23.23
C LEU A 58 -0.64 -10.21 -23.04
N VAL A 59 -0.55 -9.41 -24.09
CA VAL A 59 -0.25 -7.97 -24.01
C VAL A 59 -1.30 -7.22 -23.20
N GLU A 60 -2.59 -7.51 -23.42
CA GLU A 60 -3.66 -6.92 -22.61
C GLU A 60 -3.50 -7.22 -21.13
N HIS A 61 -3.15 -8.46 -20.81
CA HIS A 61 -2.87 -8.85 -19.43
C HIS A 61 -1.67 -8.08 -18.85
N ILE A 62 -0.58 -7.94 -19.62
CA ILE A 62 0.61 -7.20 -19.21
C ILE A 62 0.28 -5.73 -18.94
N ILE A 63 -0.53 -5.08 -19.76
CA ILE A 63 -0.94 -3.70 -19.58
C ILE A 63 -1.71 -3.53 -18.26
N ARG A 64 -2.63 -4.45 -17.95
CA ARG A 64 -3.37 -4.41 -16.67
C ARG A 64 -2.43 -4.60 -15.47
N GLU A 65 -1.46 -5.49 -15.59
CA GLU A 65 -0.46 -5.71 -14.54
C GLU A 65 0.45 -4.49 -14.35
N ASP A 66 0.78 -3.77 -15.42
CA ASP A 66 1.55 -2.52 -15.33
C ASP A 66 0.80 -1.46 -14.51
N TYR A 67 -0.52 -1.30 -14.72
CA TYR A 67 -1.35 -0.41 -13.90
C TYR A 67 -1.40 -0.86 -12.44
N THR A 68 -1.47 -2.15 -12.20
CA THR A 68 -1.42 -2.71 -10.84
C THR A 68 -0.09 -2.38 -10.17
N LEU A 69 1.02 -2.50 -10.90
CA LEU A 69 2.36 -2.13 -10.42
C LEU A 69 2.45 -0.65 -10.04
N GLU A 70 1.92 0.23 -10.88
CA GLU A 70 1.85 1.67 -10.56
C GLU A 70 1.06 1.93 -9.29
N SER A 71 -0.05 1.24 -9.11
CA SER A 71 -0.87 1.36 -7.89
C SER A 71 -0.10 0.93 -6.65
N TYR A 72 0.64 -0.16 -6.73
CA TYR A 72 1.48 -0.63 -5.62
C TYR A 72 2.61 0.35 -5.30
N GLU A 73 3.22 0.94 -6.33
CA GLU A 73 4.27 1.95 -6.14
C GLU A 73 3.71 3.20 -5.44
N LEU A 74 2.53 3.66 -5.83
CA LEU A 74 1.85 4.77 -5.17
C LEU A 74 1.53 4.46 -3.72
N LEU A 75 1.02 3.27 -3.43
CA LEU A 75 0.75 2.83 -2.06
C LEU A 75 2.03 2.78 -1.22
N ARG A 76 3.12 2.28 -1.80
CA ARG A 76 4.41 2.26 -1.12
C ARG A 76 4.89 3.67 -0.78
N GLN A 77 4.81 4.59 -1.73
CA GLN A 77 5.18 6.00 -1.52
C GLN A 77 4.33 6.65 -0.43
N HIS A 78 3.03 6.40 -0.41
CA HIS A 78 2.14 6.91 0.64
C HIS A 78 2.48 6.32 2.00
N GLY A 79 2.78 5.03 2.06
CA GLY A 79 3.23 4.38 3.29
C GLY A 79 4.52 4.98 3.83
N ASP A 80 5.50 5.23 2.96
CA ASP A 80 6.76 5.87 3.31
C ASP A 80 6.55 7.31 3.80
N LEU A 81 5.64 8.05 3.17
CA LEU A 81 5.29 9.41 3.57
C LEU A 81 4.63 9.45 4.94
N ILE A 82 3.70 8.53 5.21
CA ILE A 82 3.06 8.39 6.51
C ILE A 82 4.11 8.09 7.58
N LEU A 83 5.03 7.17 7.29
CA LEU A 83 6.11 6.80 8.20
C LEU A 83 7.03 7.99 8.50
N ALA A 84 7.37 8.78 7.47
CA ALA A 84 8.20 9.98 7.63
C ALA A 84 7.53 11.03 8.51
N ARG A 85 6.20 11.14 8.45
CA ARG A 85 5.39 12.09 9.23
C ARG A 85 4.73 11.47 10.46
N PHE A 86 5.23 10.32 10.89
CA PHE A 86 4.60 9.57 11.97
C PHE A 86 4.51 10.36 13.28
N ASN A 87 5.52 11.16 13.60
CA ASN A 87 5.52 12.00 14.80
C ASN A 87 4.36 13.01 14.80
N VAL A 88 4.02 13.56 13.63
CA VAL A 88 2.88 14.46 13.48
C VAL A 88 1.57 13.76 13.80
N ILE A 89 1.41 12.53 13.33
CA ILE A 89 0.20 11.71 13.59
C ILE A 89 0.03 11.46 15.09
N VAL A 90 1.10 11.11 15.78
CA VAL A 90 1.09 10.88 17.23
C VAL A 90 0.69 12.15 17.98
N VAL A 91 1.30 13.29 17.66
CA VAL A 91 1.03 14.58 18.29
C VAL A 91 -0.43 15.02 18.06
N GLU A 92 -0.92 14.91 16.84
CA GLU A 92 -2.31 15.26 16.50
C GLU A 92 -3.31 14.36 17.21
N GLN A 93 -3.03 13.08 17.30
CA GLN A 93 -3.88 12.13 18.02
C GLN A 93 -3.97 12.48 19.50
N GLU A 94 -2.86 12.83 20.12
CA GLU A 94 -2.83 13.28 21.51
C GLU A 94 -3.59 14.60 21.71
N ALA A 95 -3.41 15.56 20.78
CA ALA A 95 -4.12 16.82 20.79
C ALA A 95 -5.63 16.64 20.65
N LEU A 96 -6.08 15.77 19.75
CA LEU A 96 -7.49 15.42 19.58
C LEU A 96 -8.06 14.74 20.82
N SER A 97 -7.31 13.84 21.43
CA SER A 97 -7.70 13.17 22.65
C SER A 97 -7.89 14.16 23.81
N LEU A 98 -6.95 15.10 23.98
CA LEU A 98 -7.04 16.16 24.98
C LEU A 98 -8.21 17.10 24.69
N SER A 99 -8.41 17.49 23.46
CA SER A 99 -9.51 18.35 23.03
C SER A 99 -10.87 17.73 23.33
N LEU A 100 -11.05 16.45 23.02
CA LEU A 100 -12.26 15.71 23.34
C LEU A 100 -12.48 15.58 24.84
N SER A 101 -11.43 15.33 25.59
CA SER A 101 -11.46 15.22 27.04
C SER A 101 -11.89 16.55 27.69
N LEU A 102 -11.32 17.65 27.23
CA LEU A 102 -11.69 19.02 27.70
C LEU A 102 -13.13 19.35 27.29
N SER A 103 -13.55 19.05 26.10
CA SER A 103 -14.91 19.27 25.62
C SER A 103 -15.93 18.52 26.47
N LEU A 104 -15.68 17.26 26.78
CA LEU A 104 -16.51 16.46 27.68
C LEU A 104 -16.54 17.01 29.12
N SER A 105 -15.41 17.48 29.62
CA SER A 105 -15.28 18.09 30.94
C SER A 105 -16.07 19.38 31.04
N LEU A 106 -16.06 20.23 29.99
CA LEU A 106 -16.78 21.49 29.95
C LEU A 106 -18.28 21.32 29.73
N SER A 107 -18.74 20.25 29.12
CA SER A 107 -20.15 19.97 28.87
C SER A 107 -20.88 19.42 30.12
N LEU A 108 -20.14 19.05 31.13
CA LEU A 108 -20.67 18.61 32.42
C LEU A 108 -20.78 19.75 33.39
#